data_2ddc5f604703cf58c3d49fe6878992ac
#
_entry.id   2ddc5f604703cf58c3d49fe6878992ac
#
_cell.length_a   1.000
_cell.length_b   1.000
_cell.length_c   1.000
_cell.angle_alpha   90.00
_cell.angle_beta   90.00
_cell.angle_gamma   90.00
#
_symmetry.space_group_name_H-M   'P 1'
#
loop_
_entity.id
_entity.type
_entity.pdbx_description
1 polymer ?
#
loop_
_entity_poly.entity_id
_entity_poly.type
_entity_poly.pdbx_seq_one_letter_code
_entity_poly.pdbx_strand_id
1 'polypeptide(L)'
;MINLFPEAIPEGGMTSGFLNRAPGLRLLATIGTGPIRGLWTHQTAGNDAYVVSGNKFYKIDTSYNATLLGTVSGTGPVSIADSGTQIFLACNPDAYVYTESTNTFVKVTDPDFAGAATVCYIDGYFAFNQPNSQIIWVTELLDGTAINPLAFGAAESSPDQVVAVVANNREVWVFGQGTTEVWYDAATTPFPLAPIQGAYNEIGCLAPFSIAKLDNSIFWLGSDPRGYGIVYRNQGY
;
A
#
# COMPACT_ATOMS: atom_id res chain seq x y z
N MET A 1 -25.38 10.52 8.17
CA MET A 1 -25.31 11.69 7.26
C MET A 1 -24.85 11.20 5.91
N ILE A 2 -25.54 11.58 4.85
CA ILE A 2 -25.14 11.20 3.49
C ILE A 2 -24.86 12.51 2.74
N ASN A 3 -23.65 12.65 2.16
CA ASN A 3 -23.20 13.82 1.40
C ASN A 3 -23.27 15.16 2.15
N LEU A 4 -23.06 15.14 3.46
CA LEU A 4 -22.99 16.33 4.31
C LEU A 4 -21.78 16.21 5.25
N PHE A 5 -21.07 17.30 5.47
CA PHE A 5 -20.00 17.36 6.45
C PHE A 5 -20.23 18.53 7.42
N PRO A 6 -19.90 18.39 8.72
CA PRO A 6 -20.02 19.46 9.70
C PRO A 6 -18.88 20.47 9.52
N GLU A 7 -19.23 21.75 9.56
CA GLU A 7 -18.28 22.86 9.59
C GLU A 7 -18.53 23.70 10.85
N ALA A 8 -17.47 23.95 11.63
CA ALA A 8 -17.56 24.75 12.82
C ALA A 8 -17.61 26.25 12.45
N ILE A 9 -18.45 27.02 13.15
CA ILE A 9 -18.46 28.47 13.02
C ILE A 9 -17.41 29.03 13.99
N PRO A 10 -16.35 29.70 13.50
CA PRO A 10 -15.22 30.09 14.35
C PRO A 10 -15.56 31.13 15.43
N GLU A 11 -16.56 31.97 15.23
CA GLU A 11 -16.94 33.03 16.17
C GLU A 11 -18.42 33.36 16.15
N GLY A 12 -19.04 33.46 17.35
CA GLY A 12 -20.19 34.29 17.67
C GLY A 12 -21.55 33.98 17.07
N GLY A 13 -21.75 32.79 16.48
CA GLY A 13 -23.07 32.41 15.95
C GLY A 13 -23.99 31.80 17.02
N MET A 14 -25.32 31.87 16.80
CA MET A 14 -26.31 31.18 17.64
C MET A 14 -26.20 29.64 17.60
N THR A 15 -25.41 29.11 16.66
CA THR A 15 -25.12 27.65 16.50
C THR A 15 -23.63 27.42 16.43
N SER A 16 -23.17 26.33 17.04
CA SER A 16 -21.75 25.94 17.06
C SER A 16 -21.22 25.40 15.74
N GLY A 17 -22.09 25.16 14.76
CA GLY A 17 -21.72 24.65 13.45
C GLY A 17 -22.91 24.47 12.52
N PHE A 18 -22.63 24.20 11.27
CA PHE A 18 -23.63 23.88 10.24
C PHE A 18 -23.19 22.70 9.38
N LEU A 19 -24.13 22.16 8.61
CA LEU A 19 -23.87 21.07 7.70
C LEU A 19 -23.73 21.60 6.27
N ASN A 20 -22.54 21.49 5.72
CA ASN A 20 -22.28 21.75 4.31
C ASN A 20 -22.57 20.53 3.45
N ARG A 21 -22.98 20.76 2.22
CA ARG A 21 -23.09 19.71 1.22
C ARG A 21 -21.71 19.33 0.72
N ALA A 22 -21.45 18.02 0.59
CA ALA A 22 -20.28 17.56 -0.13
C ALA A 22 -20.36 18.02 -1.60
N PRO A 23 -19.23 18.43 -2.21
CA PRO A 23 -19.19 18.73 -3.64
C PRO A 23 -19.68 17.55 -4.48
N GLY A 24 -20.30 17.83 -5.63
CA GLY A 24 -20.68 16.81 -6.59
C GLY A 24 -19.43 16.13 -7.21
N LEU A 25 -19.60 14.89 -7.67
CA LEU A 25 -18.60 14.18 -8.45
C LEU A 25 -18.87 14.39 -9.95
N ARG A 26 -17.81 14.67 -10.72
CA ARG A 26 -17.85 14.74 -12.17
C ARG A 26 -17.02 13.57 -12.73
N LEU A 27 -17.62 12.79 -13.63
CA LEU A 27 -16.86 11.77 -14.36
C LEU A 27 -15.87 12.47 -15.29
N LEU A 28 -14.58 12.16 -15.13
CA LEU A 28 -13.50 12.70 -15.97
C LEU A 28 -13.18 11.76 -17.13
N ALA A 29 -13.01 10.46 -16.83
CA ALA A 29 -12.73 9.44 -17.84
C ALA A 29 -13.24 8.08 -17.38
N THR A 30 -13.49 7.19 -18.33
CA THR A 30 -13.76 5.77 -18.09
C THR A 30 -12.56 4.97 -18.55
N ILE A 31 -11.90 4.25 -17.63
CA ILE A 31 -10.66 3.53 -17.90
C ILE A 31 -10.93 2.02 -17.87
N GLY A 32 -10.72 1.38 -19.02
CA GLY A 32 -10.98 -0.05 -19.17
C GLY A 32 -12.47 -0.43 -19.02
N THR A 33 -12.73 -1.71 -18.79
CA THR A 33 -14.10 -2.28 -18.70
C THR A 33 -14.37 -3.05 -17.42
N GLY A 34 -13.37 -3.20 -16.55
CA GLY A 34 -13.47 -3.94 -15.30
C GLY A 34 -13.55 -3.02 -14.08
N PRO A 35 -13.70 -3.59 -12.89
CA PRO A 35 -13.60 -2.82 -11.65
C PRO A 35 -12.21 -2.23 -11.51
N ILE A 36 -12.11 -1.06 -10.88
CA ILE A 36 -10.82 -0.48 -10.51
C ILE A 36 -10.30 -1.24 -9.30
N ARG A 37 -9.14 -1.87 -9.46
CA ARG A 37 -8.49 -2.74 -8.46
C ARG A 37 -7.33 -2.06 -7.74
N GLY A 38 -6.70 -1.07 -8.38
CA GLY A 38 -5.60 -0.27 -7.84
C GLY A 38 -5.52 1.06 -8.54
N LEU A 39 -5.14 2.08 -7.79
CA LEU A 39 -4.93 3.44 -8.28
C LEU A 39 -3.68 3.99 -7.59
N TRP A 40 -2.79 4.56 -8.38
CA TRP A 40 -1.55 5.16 -7.90
C TRP A 40 -1.23 6.43 -8.67
N THR A 41 -0.65 7.41 -8.00
CA THR A 41 -0.13 8.62 -8.63
C THR A 41 1.34 8.76 -8.32
N HIS A 42 2.14 8.94 -9.34
CA HIS A 42 3.56 9.17 -9.19
C HIS A 42 3.81 10.56 -8.57
N GLN A 43 4.66 10.63 -7.54
CA GLN A 43 4.85 11.88 -6.78
C GLN A 43 5.92 12.80 -7.38
N THR A 44 6.77 12.31 -8.29
CA THR A 44 8.00 13.00 -8.68
C THR A 44 8.07 13.51 -10.11
N ALA A 45 7.37 12.94 -11.07
CA ALA A 45 7.45 13.35 -12.47
C ALA A 45 6.12 13.27 -13.19
N GLY A 46 5.71 14.36 -13.84
CA GLY A 46 4.68 14.35 -14.87
C GLY A 46 3.22 14.29 -14.39
N ASN A 47 2.92 14.05 -13.13
CA ASN A 47 1.57 13.87 -12.59
C ASN A 47 0.75 12.76 -13.28
N ASP A 48 1.42 11.76 -13.84
CA ASP A 48 0.75 10.61 -14.42
C ASP A 48 0.08 9.76 -13.33
N ALA A 49 -1.07 9.18 -13.65
CA ALA A 49 -1.75 8.24 -12.78
C ALA A 49 -1.67 6.82 -13.37
N TYR A 50 -1.61 5.83 -12.51
CA TYR A 50 -1.56 4.42 -12.86
C TYR A 50 -2.77 3.71 -12.30
N VAL A 51 -3.45 2.92 -13.16
CA VAL A 51 -4.73 2.29 -12.82
C VAL A 51 -4.75 0.84 -13.25
N VAL A 52 -5.17 -0.03 -12.36
CA VAL A 52 -5.54 -1.39 -12.69
C VAL A 52 -7.06 -1.48 -12.82
N SER A 53 -7.56 -1.69 -14.04
CA SER A 53 -8.97 -1.88 -14.35
C SER A 53 -9.19 -3.30 -14.88
N GLY A 54 -9.95 -4.11 -14.13
CA GLY A 54 -10.07 -5.54 -14.39
C GLY A 54 -8.70 -6.22 -14.35
N ASN A 55 -8.30 -6.81 -15.46
CA ASN A 55 -6.98 -7.45 -15.62
C ASN A 55 -5.98 -6.62 -16.44
N LYS A 56 -6.22 -5.33 -16.60
CA LYS A 56 -5.37 -4.47 -17.43
C LYS A 56 -4.79 -3.33 -16.60
N PHE A 57 -3.51 -3.05 -16.83
CA PHE A 57 -2.77 -1.97 -16.20
C PHE A 57 -2.59 -0.82 -17.20
N TYR A 58 -2.97 0.38 -16.78
CA TYR A 58 -2.96 1.58 -17.62
C TYR A 58 -2.16 2.70 -16.96
N LYS A 59 -1.50 3.50 -17.80
CA LYS A 59 -1.01 4.84 -17.48
C LYS A 59 -2.03 5.87 -17.99
N ILE A 60 -2.30 6.89 -17.19
CA ILE A 60 -3.22 7.97 -17.51
C ILE A 60 -2.44 9.26 -17.48
N ASP A 61 -2.46 10.01 -18.57
CA ASP A 61 -1.83 11.31 -18.68
C ASP A 61 -2.67 12.44 -18.05
N THR A 62 -2.12 13.65 -18.01
CA THR A 62 -2.80 14.84 -17.47
C THR A 62 -4.02 15.28 -18.27
N SER A 63 -4.19 14.77 -19.50
CA SER A 63 -5.35 14.97 -20.35
C SER A 63 -6.40 13.86 -20.22
N TYR A 64 -6.21 12.94 -19.26
CA TYR A 64 -7.05 11.77 -18.99
C TYR A 64 -7.06 10.72 -20.11
N ASN A 65 -6.04 10.69 -20.97
CA ASN A 65 -5.90 9.61 -21.95
C ASN A 65 -5.24 8.40 -21.28
N ALA A 66 -5.82 7.22 -21.51
CA ALA A 66 -5.33 5.96 -20.96
C ALA A 66 -4.47 5.21 -21.99
N THR A 67 -3.27 4.87 -21.62
CA THR A 67 -2.36 4.00 -22.39
C THR A 67 -2.27 2.65 -21.69
N LEU A 68 -2.57 1.56 -22.42
CA LEU A 68 -2.42 0.19 -21.90
C LEU A 68 -0.94 -0.16 -21.80
N LEU A 69 -0.49 -0.54 -20.60
CA LEU A 69 0.88 -0.98 -20.32
C LEU A 69 1.00 -2.50 -20.32
N GLY A 70 -0.01 -3.22 -19.85
CA GLY A 70 0.04 -4.68 -19.83
C GLY A 70 -1.16 -5.34 -19.15
N THR A 71 -1.02 -6.64 -18.91
CA THR A 71 -2.07 -7.47 -18.30
C THR A 71 -1.57 -8.03 -16.97
N VAL A 72 -2.43 -7.98 -15.95
CA VAL A 72 -2.18 -8.51 -14.61
C VAL A 72 -3.14 -9.66 -14.30
N SER A 73 -2.73 -10.53 -13.38
CA SER A 73 -3.53 -11.65 -12.90
C SER A 73 -4.49 -11.25 -11.76
N GLY A 74 -5.29 -12.23 -11.34
CA GLY A 74 -6.18 -12.13 -10.19
C GLY A 74 -7.40 -11.24 -10.41
N THR A 75 -8.23 -11.14 -9.39
CA THR A 75 -9.49 -10.35 -9.39
C THR A 75 -9.62 -9.45 -8.15
N GLY A 76 -8.78 -9.66 -7.14
CA GLY A 76 -8.75 -8.87 -5.89
C GLY A 76 -8.11 -7.49 -6.07
N PRO A 77 -8.06 -6.67 -5.02
CA PRO A 77 -7.33 -5.41 -5.00
C PRO A 77 -5.86 -5.59 -5.35
N VAL A 78 -5.24 -4.54 -5.86
CA VAL A 78 -3.81 -4.50 -6.23
C VAL A 78 -3.12 -3.45 -5.38
N SER A 79 -2.06 -3.86 -4.67
CA SER A 79 -1.19 -2.94 -3.95
C SER A 79 -0.11 -2.42 -4.90
N ILE A 80 0.17 -1.12 -4.88
CA ILE A 80 1.10 -0.47 -5.79
C ILE A 80 2.07 0.38 -4.98
N ALA A 81 3.34 0.29 -5.31
CA ALA A 81 4.40 1.17 -4.80
C ALA A 81 5.33 1.60 -5.94
N ASP A 82 5.96 2.76 -5.81
CA ASP A 82 6.93 3.25 -6.78
C ASP A 82 8.26 3.65 -6.14
N SER A 83 9.34 3.50 -6.91
CA SER A 83 10.70 3.91 -6.55
C SER A 83 11.12 5.23 -7.20
N GLY A 84 10.25 5.85 -7.99
CA GLY A 84 10.58 6.97 -8.87
C GLY A 84 11.07 6.55 -10.25
N THR A 85 11.40 5.28 -10.48
CA THR A 85 11.85 4.72 -11.77
C THR A 85 11.13 3.44 -12.14
N GLN A 86 10.70 2.69 -11.14
CA GLN A 86 9.93 1.46 -11.27
C GLN A 86 8.65 1.53 -10.46
N ILE A 87 7.60 0.90 -10.95
CA ILE A 87 6.33 0.72 -10.27
C ILE A 87 6.12 -0.77 -10.05
N PHE A 88 6.00 -1.16 -8.79
CA PHE A 88 5.75 -2.55 -8.39
C PHE A 88 4.27 -2.74 -8.10
N LEU A 89 3.66 -3.77 -8.69
CA LEU A 89 2.26 -4.16 -8.48
C LEU A 89 2.21 -5.53 -7.82
N ALA A 90 1.67 -5.60 -6.60
CA ALA A 90 1.35 -6.85 -5.92
C ALA A 90 -0.10 -7.23 -6.20
N CYS A 91 -0.31 -8.32 -6.94
CA CYS A 91 -1.61 -8.80 -7.42
C CYS A 91 -2.10 -10.06 -6.69
N ASN A 92 -1.47 -10.44 -5.62
CA ASN A 92 -1.74 -11.59 -4.75
C ASN A 92 -2.19 -12.87 -5.50
N PRO A 93 -1.31 -13.86 -5.72
CA PRO A 93 0.09 -13.90 -5.28
C PRO A 93 1.09 -13.27 -6.27
N ASP A 94 0.73 -13.07 -7.51
CA ASP A 94 1.62 -12.60 -8.56
C ASP A 94 2.07 -11.15 -8.33
N ALA A 95 3.24 -10.79 -8.86
CA ALA A 95 3.71 -9.42 -8.91
C ALA A 95 4.21 -9.04 -10.32
N TYR A 96 4.18 -7.74 -10.59
CA TYR A 96 4.60 -7.17 -11.86
C TYR A 96 5.41 -5.90 -11.61
N VAL A 97 6.34 -5.61 -12.50
CA VAL A 97 7.14 -4.38 -12.45
C VAL A 97 7.02 -3.64 -13.77
N TYR A 98 6.72 -2.37 -13.69
CA TYR A 98 6.79 -1.45 -14.81
C TYR A 98 8.00 -0.55 -14.63
N THR A 99 8.89 -0.53 -15.63
CA THR A 99 10.07 0.35 -15.68
C THR A 99 9.79 1.49 -16.65
N GLU A 100 9.73 2.72 -16.13
CA GLU A 100 9.32 3.87 -16.93
C GLU A 100 10.31 4.23 -18.03
N SER A 101 11.62 4.19 -17.76
CA SER A 101 12.66 4.58 -18.70
C SER A 101 12.70 3.75 -19.98
N THR A 102 12.33 2.47 -19.86
CA THR A 102 12.29 1.50 -20.97
C THR A 102 10.87 1.23 -21.47
N ASN A 103 9.85 1.75 -20.77
CA ASN A 103 8.44 1.45 -21.02
C ASN A 103 8.17 -0.06 -21.07
N THR A 104 8.80 -0.82 -20.16
CA THR A 104 8.66 -2.28 -20.08
C THR A 104 7.81 -2.68 -18.89
N PHE A 105 6.88 -3.60 -19.12
CA PHE A 105 6.03 -4.18 -18.08
C PHE A 105 6.23 -5.70 -18.07
N VAL A 106 6.75 -6.22 -16.95
CA VAL A 106 7.12 -7.63 -16.82
C VAL A 106 6.52 -8.25 -15.57
N LYS A 107 6.19 -9.53 -15.62
CA LYS A 107 5.86 -10.32 -14.44
C LYS A 107 7.14 -10.67 -13.70
N VAL A 108 7.13 -10.61 -12.37
CA VAL A 108 8.22 -11.13 -11.55
C VAL A 108 8.21 -12.65 -11.66
N THR A 109 9.26 -13.21 -12.24
CA THR A 109 9.43 -14.65 -12.49
C THR A 109 10.70 -15.20 -11.86
N ASP A 110 11.29 -14.42 -10.95
CA ASP A 110 12.44 -14.88 -10.17
C ASP A 110 12.07 -16.19 -9.43
N PRO A 111 12.91 -17.24 -9.47
CA PRO A 111 12.62 -18.53 -8.84
C PRO A 111 12.45 -18.44 -7.32
N ASP A 112 13.01 -17.42 -6.69
CA ASP A 112 12.94 -17.20 -5.24
C ASP A 112 11.72 -16.33 -4.83
N PHE A 113 10.94 -15.85 -5.82
CA PHE A 113 9.73 -15.05 -5.55
C PHE A 113 8.61 -15.90 -4.97
N ALA A 114 8.34 -15.71 -3.67
CA ALA A 114 7.34 -16.48 -2.92
C ALA A 114 5.90 -15.91 -3.00
N GLY A 115 5.68 -14.89 -3.82
CA GLY A 115 4.40 -14.17 -3.94
C GLY A 115 4.34 -12.90 -3.11
N ALA A 116 3.50 -11.93 -3.53
CA ALA A 116 3.31 -10.65 -2.85
C ALA A 116 1.82 -10.34 -2.68
N ALA A 117 1.38 -10.03 -1.44
CA ALA A 117 0.02 -9.60 -1.16
C ALA A 117 -0.12 -8.07 -1.12
N THR A 118 0.78 -7.39 -0.42
CA THR A 118 0.93 -5.93 -0.42
C THR A 118 2.39 -5.56 -0.57
N VAL A 119 2.66 -4.32 -0.97
CA VAL A 119 3.99 -3.80 -1.22
C VAL A 119 4.12 -2.37 -0.74
N CYS A 120 5.30 -2.01 -0.25
CA CYS A 120 5.71 -0.63 -0.02
C CYS A 120 7.15 -0.42 -0.50
N TYR A 121 7.58 0.84 -0.62
CA TYR A 121 8.94 1.18 -1.01
C TYR A 121 9.65 1.91 0.13
N ILE A 122 10.87 1.48 0.42
CA ILE A 122 11.72 2.08 1.46
C ILE A 122 13.19 1.97 1.07
N ASP A 123 13.90 3.07 1.14
CA ASP A 123 15.37 3.18 1.03
C ASP A 123 16.02 2.36 -0.10
N GLY A 124 15.33 2.24 -1.24
CA GLY A 124 15.82 1.55 -2.44
C GLY A 124 15.25 0.14 -2.63
N TYR A 125 14.45 -0.36 -1.71
CA TYR A 125 13.86 -1.69 -1.76
C TYR A 125 12.34 -1.64 -1.89
N PHE A 126 11.77 -2.56 -2.65
CA PHE A 126 10.36 -2.91 -2.52
C PHE A 126 10.22 -3.97 -1.44
N ALA A 127 9.59 -3.63 -0.33
CA ALA A 127 9.27 -4.56 0.74
C ALA A 127 7.84 -5.07 0.56
N PHE A 128 7.63 -6.39 0.62
CA PHE A 128 6.34 -7.02 0.43
C PHE A 128 6.13 -8.20 1.36
N ASN A 129 4.88 -8.47 1.72
CA ASN A 129 4.56 -9.63 2.52
C ASN A 129 4.19 -10.83 1.64
N GLN A 130 4.73 -11.99 2.02
CA GLN A 130 4.34 -13.26 1.42
C GLN A 130 2.91 -13.63 1.85
N PRO A 131 2.03 -14.02 0.90
CA PRO A 131 0.66 -14.43 1.24
C PRO A 131 0.61 -15.57 2.25
N ASN A 132 -0.32 -15.48 3.21
CA ASN A 132 -0.59 -16.50 4.22
C ASN A 132 0.64 -16.90 5.07
N SER A 133 1.54 -15.99 5.35
CA SER A 133 2.75 -16.22 6.14
C SER A 133 3.08 -15.06 7.06
N GLN A 134 4.11 -15.23 7.89
CA GLN A 134 4.70 -14.17 8.71
C GLN A 134 5.90 -13.49 8.02
N ILE A 135 6.19 -13.88 6.77
CA ILE A 135 7.44 -13.51 6.09
C ILE A 135 7.25 -12.24 5.29
N ILE A 136 8.23 -11.36 5.43
CA ILE A 136 8.41 -10.15 4.66
C ILE A 136 9.67 -10.31 3.81
N TRP A 137 9.57 -10.05 2.54
CA TRP A 137 10.66 -10.06 1.58
C TRP A 137 11.02 -8.64 1.16
N VAL A 138 12.25 -8.46 0.72
CA VAL A 138 12.67 -7.28 -0.04
C VAL A 138 13.25 -7.71 -1.38
N THR A 139 13.11 -6.84 -2.37
CA THR A 139 13.77 -7.00 -3.67
C THR A 139 15.27 -6.69 -3.57
N GLU A 140 16.01 -6.94 -4.64
CA GLU A 140 17.36 -6.36 -4.75
C GLU A 140 17.29 -4.82 -4.78
N LEU A 141 18.40 -4.19 -4.41
CA LEU A 141 18.50 -2.73 -4.33
C LEU A 141 18.23 -2.10 -5.70
N LEU A 142 17.23 -1.22 -5.78
CA LEU A 142 16.78 -0.51 -6.98
C LEU A 142 16.31 -1.42 -8.13
N ASP A 143 16.07 -2.70 -7.88
CA ASP A 143 15.53 -3.63 -8.88
C ASP A 143 14.36 -4.46 -8.32
N GLY A 144 13.15 -4.09 -8.73
CA GLY A 144 11.92 -4.78 -8.32
C GLY A 144 11.71 -6.15 -8.97
N THR A 145 12.56 -6.57 -9.90
CA THR A 145 12.41 -7.85 -10.63
C THR A 145 13.25 -8.98 -10.06
N ALA A 146 14.28 -8.67 -9.26
CA ALA A 146 15.21 -9.62 -8.71
C ALA A 146 15.01 -9.80 -7.20
N ILE A 147 15.07 -11.05 -6.72
CA ILE A 147 14.88 -11.43 -5.32
C ILE A 147 16.10 -12.24 -4.87
N ASN A 148 16.67 -11.85 -3.74
CA ASN A 148 17.69 -12.66 -3.10
C ASN A 148 17.01 -13.69 -2.18
N PRO A 149 17.31 -14.99 -2.30
CA PRO A 149 16.67 -16.04 -1.50
C PRO A 149 16.89 -15.92 0.00
N LEU A 150 17.83 -15.10 0.44
CA LEU A 150 18.13 -14.84 1.85
C LEU A 150 17.61 -13.46 2.32
N ALA A 151 17.02 -12.67 1.42
CA ALA A 151 16.53 -11.31 1.73
C ALA A 151 15.10 -11.33 2.29
N PHE A 152 14.89 -12.03 3.39
CA PHE A 152 13.61 -12.09 4.08
C PHE A 152 13.76 -12.00 5.60
N GLY A 153 12.68 -11.55 6.26
CA GLY A 153 12.54 -11.56 7.71
C GLY A 153 11.16 -12.05 8.13
N ALA A 154 11.03 -12.54 9.35
CA ALA A 154 9.76 -12.97 9.90
C ALA A 154 9.29 -12.01 11.00
N ALA A 155 7.99 -11.67 11.01
CA ALA A 155 7.36 -10.97 12.12
C ALA A 155 7.08 -11.97 13.24
N GLU A 156 7.94 -11.98 14.27
CA GLU A 156 7.95 -13.04 15.28
C GLU A 156 7.35 -12.61 16.63
N SER A 157 6.94 -11.35 16.79
CA SER A 157 6.38 -10.87 18.06
C SER A 157 5.06 -11.58 18.42
N SER A 158 4.34 -12.07 17.42
CA SER A 158 3.16 -12.91 17.59
C SER A 158 3.06 -13.98 16.49
N PRO A 159 2.47 -15.15 16.75
CA PRO A 159 2.27 -16.20 15.76
C PRO A 159 1.06 -15.91 14.83
N ASP A 160 0.93 -14.69 14.33
CA ASP A 160 -0.12 -14.30 13.40
C ASP A 160 0.43 -13.98 12.00
N GLN A 161 -0.43 -14.11 11.00
CA GLN A 161 -0.02 -13.87 9.61
C GLN A 161 0.07 -12.38 9.32
N VAL A 162 1.10 -11.98 8.57
CA VAL A 162 1.21 -10.62 8.05
C VAL A 162 0.19 -10.43 6.91
N VAL A 163 -0.66 -9.43 7.05
CA VAL A 163 -1.71 -9.10 6.08
C VAL A 163 -1.38 -7.88 5.23
N ALA A 164 -0.55 -6.97 5.74
CA ALA A 164 -0.10 -5.80 4.98
C ALA A 164 1.24 -5.25 5.46
N VAL A 165 1.95 -4.59 4.55
CA VAL A 165 3.14 -3.76 4.83
C VAL A 165 2.92 -2.36 4.27
N VAL A 166 3.32 -1.33 5.03
CA VAL A 166 3.17 0.07 4.64
C VAL A 166 4.39 0.87 5.10
N ALA A 167 5.03 1.59 4.19
CA ALA A 167 6.11 2.50 4.56
C ALA A 167 5.55 3.84 5.07
N ASN A 168 6.04 4.32 6.20
CA ASN A 168 5.71 5.62 6.76
C ASN A 168 6.91 6.18 7.53
N ASN A 169 7.29 7.44 7.28
CA ASN A 169 8.40 8.12 7.96
C ASN A 169 9.72 7.33 8.00
N ARG A 170 10.09 6.66 6.89
CA ARG A 170 11.27 5.77 6.77
C ARG A 170 11.21 4.54 7.67
N GLU A 171 10.02 4.09 8.01
CA GLU A 171 9.74 2.87 8.74
C GLU A 171 8.78 2.01 7.93
N VAL A 172 8.85 0.70 8.11
CA VAL A 172 7.88 -0.25 7.58
C VAL A 172 6.99 -0.72 8.71
N TRP A 173 5.72 -0.38 8.60
CA TRP A 173 4.67 -0.88 9.47
C TRP A 173 4.18 -2.22 8.94
N VAL A 174 4.36 -3.24 9.75
CA VAL A 174 4.04 -4.63 9.45
C VAL A 174 2.78 -4.99 10.19
N PHE A 175 1.68 -5.09 9.48
CA PHE A 175 0.38 -5.41 10.05
C PHE A 175 0.11 -6.90 9.97
N GLY A 176 -0.01 -7.55 11.12
CA GLY A 176 -0.55 -8.89 11.26
C GLY A 176 -2.07 -8.91 11.41
N GLN A 177 -2.66 -10.09 11.55
CA GLN A 177 -4.09 -10.25 11.81
C GLN A 177 -4.50 -9.75 13.19
N GLY A 178 -3.65 -9.91 14.19
CA GLY A 178 -3.88 -9.54 15.59
C GLY A 178 -2.91 -8.51 16.13
N THR A 179 -1.79 -8.29 15.47
CA THR A 179 -0.70 -7.44 15.97
C THR A 179 -0.12 -6.53 14.89
N THR A 180 0.66 -5.55 15.30
CA THR A 180 1.40 -4.66 14.39
C THR A 180 2.80 -4.43 14.94
N GLU A 181 3.81 -4.62 14.09
CA GLU A 181 5.21 -4.32 14.37
C GLU A 181 5.69 -3.15 13.52
N VAL A 182 6.70 -2.42 14.00
CA VAL A 182 7.37 -1.37 13.22
C VAL A 182 8.82 -1.75 13.01
N TRP A 183 9.26 -1.69 11.77
CA TRP A 183 10.59 -2.06 11.34
C TRP A 183 11.31 -0.88 10.70
N TYR A 184 12.61 -0.83 10.77
CA TYR A 184 13.45 0.21 10.18
C TYR A 184 14.54 -0.41 9.29
N ASP A 185 15.12 0.39 8.41
CA ASP A 185 16.30 -0.03 7.65
C ASP A 185 17.53 0.02 8.54
N ALA A 186 18.01 -1.17 8.92
CA ALA A 186 19.21 -1.41 9.71
C ALA A 186 20.48 -1.51 8.86
N ALA A 187 20.36 -1.33 7.53
CA ALA A 187 21.44 -1.47 6.55
C ALA A 187 22.20 -2.81 6.65
N THR A 188 21.52 -3.87 7.10
CA THR A 188 22.09 -5.22 7.17
C THR A 188 21.94 -5.96 5.85
N THR A 189 22.80 -6.92 5.59
CA THR A 189 22.73 -7.78 4.38
C THR A 189 22.62 -9.23 4.79
N PRO A 190 21.86 -10.06 4.09
CA PRO A 190 21.10 -9.80 2.86
C PRO A 190 19.73 -9.14 3.08
N PHE A 191 19.19 -9.14 4.31
CA PHE A 191 17.90 -8.52 4.64
C PHE A 191 18.14 -7.22 5.42
N PRO A 192 17.75 -6.04 4.87
CA PRO A 192 18.10 -4.75 5.45
C PRO A 192 17.20 -4.32 6.61
N LEU A 193 15.99 -4.88 6.74
CA LEU A 193 15.02 -4.42 7.72
C LEU A 193 15.17 -5.16 9.07
N ALA A 194 14.95 -4.44 10.17
CA ALA A 194 14.94 -5.00 11.52
C ALA A 194 13.78 -4.40 12.34
N PRO A 195 13.17 -5.16 13.25
CA PRO A 195 12.12 -4.64 14.12
C PRO A 195 12.66 -3.62 15.11
N ILE A 196 11.94 -2.55 15.35
CA ILE A 196 12.23 -1.59 16.42
C ILE A 196 11.79 -2.21 17.75
N GLN A 197 12.73 -2.38 18.67
CA GLN A 197 12.42 -2.95 19.97
C GLN A 197 11.41 -2.09 20.73
N GLY A 198 10.31 -2.71 21.16
CA GLY A 198 9.23 -2.03 21.87
C GLY A 198 8.20 -1.34 20.97
N ALA A 199 8.41 -1.28 19.66
CA ALA A 199 7.44 -0.80 18.70
C ALA A 199 6.50 -1.93 18.25
N TYR A 200 5.67 -2.39 19.17
CA TYR A 200 4.76 -3.50 19.02
C TYR A 200 3.38 -3.13 19.59
N ASN A 201 2.33 -3.43 18.85
CA ASN A 201 0.94 -3.22 19.24
C ASN A 201 0.14 -4.51 19.14
N GLU A 202 -0.68 -4.81 20.13
CA GLU A 202 -1.65 -5.92 20.11
C GLU A 202 -2.94 -5.55 19.36
N ILE A 203 -2.78 -4.84 18.26
CA ILE A 203 -3.88 -4.42 17.37
C ILE A 203 -3.46 -4.72 15.95
N GLY A 204 -4.11 -5.69 15.34
CA GLY A 204 -3.88 -6.07 13.95
C GLY A 204 -4.75 -5.31 12.97
N CYS A 205 -4.61 -5.65 11.69
CA CYS A 205 -5.39 -5.09 10.61
C CYS A 205 -6.43 -6.10 10.10
N LEU A 206 -7.70 -5.73 10.16
CA LEU A 206 -8.81 -6.56 9.70
C LEU A 206 -8.98 -6.49 8.18
N ALA A 207 -8.63 -5.36 7.57
CA ALA A 207 -8.81 -5.08 6.16
C ALA A 207 -7.54 -4.41 5.59
N PRO A 208 -6.66 -5.16 4.90
CA PRO A 208 -5.36 -4.66 4.42
C PRO A 208 -5.44 -3.38 3.59
N PHE A 209 -6.48 -3.25 2.77
CA PHE A 209 -6.69 -2.07 1.92
C PHE A 209 -7.47 -0.92 2.59
N SER A 210 -7.72 -1.00 3.90
CA SER A 210 -8.22 0.11 4.70
C SER A 210 -7.11 1.04 5.22
N ILE A 211 -5.85 0.62 5.10
CA ILE A 211 -4.72 1.37 5.64
C ILE A 211 -4.52 2.63 4.81
N ALA A 212 -4.53 3.78 5.48
CA ALA A 212 -4.38 5.08 4.85
C ALA A 212 -3.43 5.96 5.66
N LYS A 213 -2.60 6.74 4.96
CA LYS A 213 -1.73 7.73 5.58
C LYS A 213 -2.35 9.10 5.49
N LEU A 214 -2.44 9.77 6.61
CA LEU A 214 -2.94 11.15 6.72
C LEU A 214 -2.23 11.85 7.89
N ASP A 215 -1.74 13.06 7.65
CA ASP A 215 -1.23 13.93 8.70
C ASP A 215 -0.10 13.30 9.54
N ASN A 216 0.88 12.68 8.88
CA ASN A 216 1.97 11.90 9.50
C ASN A 216 1.51 10.72 10.37
N SER A 217 0.27 10.31 10.23
CA SER A 217 -0.30 9.18 10.95
C SER A 217 -0.79 8.11 9.98
N ILE A 218 -0.87 6.89 10.48
CA ILE A 218 -1.49 5.77 9.77
C ILE A 218 -2.84 5.50 10.43
N PHE A 219 -3.85 5.34 9.59
CA PHE A 219 -5.19 4.92 9.98
C PHE A 219 -5.48 3.55 9.39
N TRP A 220 -6.09 2.65 10.15
CA TRP A 220 -6.48 1.34 9.67
C TRP A 220 -7.73 0.81 10.37
N LEU A 221 -8.42 -0.12 9.75
CA LEU A 221 -9.49 -0.86 10.35
C LEU A 221 -8.92 -2.10 11.05
N GLY A 222 -8.89 -2.08 12.36
CA GLY A 222 -8.54 -3.22 13.20
C GLY A 222 -9.76 -3.81 13.87
N SER A 223 -9.56 -4.79 14.74
CA SER A 223 -10.60 -5.36 15.57
C SER A 223 -10.27 -5.19 17.06
N ASP A 224 -11.27 -4.94 17.86
CA ASP A 224 -11.14 -5.08 19.31
C ASP A 224 -11.14 -6.57 19.72
N PRO A 225 -10.86 -6.91 20.99
CA PRO A 225 -10.89 -8.28 21.48
C PRO A 225 -12.27 -8.98 21.36
N ARG A 226 -13.33 -8.22 21.08
CA ARG A 226 -14.69 -8.74 20.85
C ARG A 226 -14.98 -9.00 19.37
N GLY A 227 -14.03 -8.63 18.47
CA GLY A 227 -14.16 -8.79 17.03
C GLY A 227 -14.92 -7.66 16.32
N TYR A 228 -15.22 -6.55 16.98
CA TYR A 228 -15.82 -5.39 16.33
C TYR A 228 -14.75 -4.59 15.57
N GLY A 229 -15.06 -4.22 14.33
CA GLY A 229 -14.20 -3.36 13.51
C GLY A 229 -14.15 -1.94 14.08
N ILE A 230 -12.94 -1.47 14.40
CA ILE A 230 -12.68 -0.14 14.92
C ILE A 230 -11.61 0.51 14.05
N VAL A 231 -11.77 1.81 13.76
CA VAL A 231 -10.72 2.59 13.10
C VAL A 231 -9.70 3.05 14.14
N TYR A 232 -8.48 2.61 13.96
CA TYR A 232 -7.35 3.02 14.78
C TYR A 232 -6.52 4.08 14.07
N ARG A 233 -5.83 4.88 14.87
CA ARG A 233 -4.81 5.83 14.44
C ARG A 233 -3.58 5.65 15.31
N ASN A 234 -2.39 5.60 14.72
CA ASN A 234 -1.17 5.60 15.52
C ASN A 234 -0.89 6.99 16.13
N GLN A 235 -0.35 6.98 17.36
CA GLN A 235 0.21 8.13 18.07
C GLN A 235 1.60 7.72 18.60
N GLY A 236 2.61 7.72 17.74
CA GLY A 236 3.87 7.05 17.98
C GLY A 236 3.77 5.55 17.61
N TYR A 237 4.52 4.72 18.31
CA TYR A 237 4.50 3.27 18.13
C TYR A 237 3.45 2.62 19.01
#